data_47632e0884925c59e0e34339e790a36f
#
_entry.id   47632e0884925c59e0e34339e790a36f
#
_cell.length_a   1.000
_cell.length_b   1.000
_cell.length_c   1.000
_cell.angle_alpha   90.00
_cell.angle_beta   90.00
_cell.angle_gamma   90.00
#
_symmetry.space_group_name_H-M   'P 1'
#
loop_
_entity.id
_entity.type
_entity.pdbx_description
1 polymer ?
#
loop_
_entity_poly.entity_id
_entity_poly.type
_entity_poly.pdbx_seq_one_letter_code
_entity_poly.pdbx_strand_id
1 'polypeptide(L)'
;MQDSLGDRIKRYEECSNYKFTNRVPIIIRIDGKAFHSWTKKTKCVKPFDSNLINLMSNTTKYLCENISGCICGYCQSDEISLCLINSQNNETQPWFDNRIQKMVSVSASLATYYFNSNNMFEHKCPALFDSRAFVVPEKDIINYFIWRQRDASRNSISMLAQSMYSNKNLLKKTSDEKIQMCKDKGVDWNNLPNHFKYGSFVYRNQSNEPLVNKITGEISYRKHFIIDQNINVFEYKPECIINTILIENNIKLF
;
A
#
# COMPACT_ATOMS: atom_id res chain seq x y z
N MET A 1 -41.83 19.95 11.21
CA MET A 1 -41.89 19.09 12.42
C MET A 1 -40.52 18.52 12.68
N GLN A 2 -39.92 18.82 13.81
CA GLN A 2 -38.62 18.25 14.17
C GLN A 2 -38.82 16.77 14.54
N ASP A 3 -38.13 15.85 13.90
CA ASP A 3 -38.21 14.42 14.22
C ASP A 3 -37.43 14.13 15.48
N SER A 4 -38.05 14.29 16.64
CA SER A 4 -37.45 14.10 17.96
C SER A 4 -36.91 12.69 18.18
N LEU A 5 -37.47 11.67 17.52
CA LEU A 5 -36.93 10.28 17.57
C LEU A 5 -35.68 10.16 16.72
N GLY A 6 -35.69 10.63 15.48
CA GLY A 6 -34.55 10.62 14.59
C GLY A 6 -33.38 11.41 15.16
N ASP A 7 -33.63 12.61 15.71
CA ASP A 7 -32.59 13.43 16.33
C ASP A 7 -31.97 12.73 17.57
N ARG A 8 -32.78 12.02 18.34
CA ARG A 8 -32.30 11.25 19.50
C ARG A 8 -31.42 10.09 19.08
N ILE A 9 -31.82 9.34 18.03
CA ILE A 9 -31.03 8.19 17.55
C ILE A 9 -29.74 8.66 16.89
N LYS A 10 -29.76 9.74 16.09
CA LYS A 10 -28.56 10.33 15.49
C LYS A 10 -27.50 10.73 16.53
N ARG A 11 -27.90 11.19 17.72
CA ARG A 11 -26.94 11.51 18.78
C ARG A 11 -26.15 10.27 19.26
N TYR A 12 -26.76 9.08 19.24
CA TYR A 12 -26.03 7.84 19.57
C TYR A 12 -25.01 7.51 18.47
N GLU A 13 -25.34 7.70 17.19
CA GLU A 13 -24.42 7.51 16.07
C GLU A 13 -23.25 8.51 16.14
N GLU A 14 -23.54 9.76 16.47
CA GLU A 14 -22.53 10.83 16.57
C GLU A 14 -21.46 10.53 17.61
N CYS A 15 -21.78 9.83 18.70
CA CYS A 15 -20.82 9.43 19.72
C CYS A 15 -19.68 8.56 19.18
N SER A 16 -19.87 7.89 18.06
CA SER A 16 -18.86 7.03 17.41
C SER A 16 -18.26 7.64 16.14
N ASN A 17 -18.67 8.86 15.77
CA ASN A 17 -18.27 9.52 14.52
C ASN A 17 -16.91 10.25 14.68
N TYR A 18 -15.87 9.48 14.96
CA TYR A 18 -14.51 10.03 15.08
C TYR A 18 -13.95 10.46 13.72
N LYS A 19 -13.27 11.61 13.69
CA LYS A 19 -12.63 12.18 12.52
C LYS A 19 -11.19 12.53 12.79
N PHE A 20 -10.33 12.42 11.77
CA PHE A 20 -8.99 12.99 11.81
C PHE A 20 -9.04 14.50 11.61
N THR A 21 -8.04 15.19 12.14
CA THR A 21 -7.82 16.62 11.86
C THR A 21 -7.55 16.82 10.38
N ASN A 22 -8.13 17.86 9.80
CA ASN A 22 -7.91 18.23 8.41
C ASN A 22 -6.46 18.68 8.17
N ARG A 23 -5.97 18.48 6.94
CA ARG A 23 -4.67 18.91 6.45
C ARG A 23 -3.47 18.24 7.13
N VAL A 24 -3.70 17.09 7.74
CA VAL A 24 -2.64 16.23 8.25
C VAL A 24 -2.59 14.97 7.36
N PRO A 25 -1.41 14.53 6.95
CA PRO A 25 -1.28 13.30 6.16
C PRO A 25 -1.86 12.09 6.89
N ILE A 26 -2.56 11.25 6.14
CA ILE A 26 -3.18 10.03 6.66
C ILE A 26 -2.55 8.83 5.97
N ILE A 27 -2.15 7.85 6.76
CA ILE A 27 -1.80 6.52 6.27
C ILE A 27 -3.00 5.60 6.46
N ILE A 28 -3.37 4.90 5.40
CA ILE A 28 -4.29 3.76 5.46
C ILE A 28 -3.46 2.51 5.24
N ARG A 29 -3.45 1.60 6.23
CA ARG A 29 -2.81 0.30 6.11
C ARG A 29 -3.87 -0.78 6.06
N ILE A 30 -3.85 -1.56 5.00
CA ILE A 30 -4.77 -2.65 4.70
C ILE A 30 -3.97 -3.94 4.77
N ASP A 31 -4.53 -4.95 5.44
CA ASP A 31 -3.84 -6.21 5.70
C ASP A 31 -4.74 -7.39 5.37
N GLY A 32 -4.16 -8.43 4.81
CA GLY A 32 -4.90 -9.64 4.43
C GLY A 32 -5.24 -10.50 5.63
N LYS A 33 -6.54 -10.69 5.89
CA LYS A 33 -6.99 -11.53 7.00
C LYS A 33 -6.63 -13.00 6.78
N ALA A 34 -5.80 -13.56 7.68
CA ALA A 34 -5.38 -14.96 7.67
C ALA A 34 -4.76 -15.43 6.34
N PHE A 35 -3.97 -14.58 5.69
CA PHE A 35 -3.40 -14.83 4.36
C PHE A 35 -2.46 -16.04 4.32
N HIS A 36 -1.79 -16.36 5.42
CA HIS A 36 -1.04 -17.62 5.51
C HIS A 36 -1.91 -18.85 5.18
N SER A 37 -3.13 -18.90 5.71
CA SER A 37 -4.09 -19.98 5.42
C SER A 37 -4.65 -19.86 4.01
N TRP A 38 -4.88 -18.64 3.54
CA TRP A 38 -5.37 -18.37 2.20
C TRP A 38 -4.37 -18.83 1.13
N THR A 39 -3.09 -18.44 1.22
CA THR A 39 -2.02 -18.85 0.27
C THR A 39 -1.82 -20.37 0.24
N LYS A 40 -2.00 -21.04 1.39
CA LYS A 40 -1.96 -22.50 1.45
C LYS A 40 -3.14 -23.14 0.72
N LYS A 41 -4.36 -22.62 0.89
CA LYS A 41 -5.58 -23.12 0.23
C LYS A 41 -5.56 -22.88 -1.28
N THR A 42 -5.06 -21.73 -1.71
CA THR A 42 -4.94 -21.37 -3.13
C THR A 42 -3.71 -21.96 -3.80
N LYS A 43 -2.88 -22.69 -3.04
CA LYS A 43 -1.64 -23.34 -3.53
C LYS A 43 -0.66 -22.35 -4.17
N CYS A 44 -0.53 -21.15 -3.60
CA CYS A 44 0.47 -20.19 -4.05
C CYS A 44 1.88 -20.78 -4.05
N VAL A 45 2.67 -20.43 -5.05
CA VAL A 45 4.06 -20.88 -5.19
C VAL A 45 4.90 -20.29 -4.03
N LYS A 46 5.80 -21.11 -3.49
CA LYS A 46 6.71 -20.70 -2.41
C LYS A 46 8.15 -20.62 -2.93
N PRO A 47 8.98 -19.73 -2.39
CA PRO A 47 8.67 -18.73 -1.35
C PRO A 47 7.88 -17.51 -1.86
N PHE A 48 7.92 -17.22 -3.16
CA PHE A 48 7.29 -16.07 -3.77
C PHE A 48 6.41 -16.49 -4.95
N ASP A 49 5.20 -15.96 -5.01
CA ASP A 49 4.26 -16.17 -6.10
C ASP A 49 4.07 -14.87 -6.88
N SER A 50 4.56 -14.84 -8.12
CA SER A 50 4.48 -13.65 -8.98
C SER A 50 3.03 -13.24 -9.29
N ASN A 51 2.09 -14.21 -9.38
CA ASN A 51 0.69 -13.91 -9.62
C ASN A 51 0.07 -13.18 -8.42
N LEU A 52 0.39 -13.65 -7.20
CA LEU A 52 -0.05 -12.97 -5.98
C LEU A 52 0.53 -11.57 -5.87
N ILE A 53 1.83 -11.40 -6.12
CA ILE A 53 2.50 -10.10 -6.06
C ILE A 53 1.89 -9.14 -7.09
N ASN A 54 1.65 -9.59 -8.31
CA ASN A 54 1.01 -8.79 -9.35
C ASN A 54 -0.42 -8.43 -8.98
N LEU A 55 -1.20 -9.36 -8.42
CA LEU A 55 -2.56 -9.10 -7.97
C LEU A 55 -2.57 -8.07 -6.84
N MET A 56 -1.68 -8.19 -5.85
CA MET A 56 -1.55 -7.21 -4.77
C MET A 56 -1.12 -5.83 -5.28
N SER A 57 -0.15 -5.77 -6.20
CA SER A 57 0.29 -4.50 -6.82
C SER A 57 -0.82 -3.82 -7.62
N ASN A 58 -1.60 -4.59 -8.39
CA ASN A 58 -2.77 -4.08 -9.11
C ASN A 58 -3.90 -3.65 -8.16
N THR A 59 -4.12 -4.38 -7.07
CA THR A 59 -5.07 -3.98 -6.00
C THR A 59 -4.65 -2.64 -5.40
N THR A 60 -3.35 -2.47 -5.13
CA THR A 60 -2.80 -1.20 -4.62
C THR A 60 -3.04 -0.05 -5.60
N LYS A 61 -2.77 -0.28 -6.90
CA LYS A 61 -3.03 0.71 -7.94
C LYS A 61 -4.51 1.08 -8.01
N TYR A 62 -5.40 0.10 -8.02
CA TYR A 62 -6.84 0.33 -7.99
C TYR A 62 -7.27 1.19 -6.80
N LEU A 63 -6.74 0.91 -5.62
CA LEU A 63 -7.02 1.72 -4.43
C LEU A 63 -6.52 3.16 -4.58
N CYS A 64 -5.30 3.36 -5.10
CA CYS A 64 -4.75 4.70 -5.37
C CYS A 64 -5.62 5.49 -6.36
N GLU A 65 -6.22 4.84 -7.34
CA GLU A 65 -7.09 5.45 -8.35
C GLU A 65 -8.50 5.78 -7.82
N ASN A 66 -9.00 5.01 -6.83
CA ASN A 66 -10.39 5.11 -6.35
C ASN A 66 -10.53 5.77 -4.97
N ILE A 67 -9.43 6.07 -4.29
CA ILE A 67 -9.44 6.76 -2.99
C ILE A 67 -9.00 8.21 -3.18
N SER A 68 -9.93 9.14 -2.94
CA SER A 68 -9.66 10.57 -3.07
C SER A 68 -8.55 11.03 -2.12
N GLY A 69 -7.66 11.89 -2.63
CA GLY A 69 -6.50 12.38 -1.88
C GLY A 69 -5.33 11.40 -1.79
N CYS A 70 -5.45 10.18 -2.35
CA CYS A 70 -4.34 9.24 -2.39
C CYS A 70 -3.25 9.74 -3.34
N ILE A 71 -2.02 9.83 -2.84
CA ILE A 71 -0.85 10.28 -3.60
C ILE A 71 0.07 9.14 -4.00
N CYS A 72 0.16 8.12 -3.16
CA CYS A 72 0.95 6.92 -3.44
C CYS A 72 0.45 5.72 -2.63
N GLY A 73 0.88 4.53 -3.06
CA GLY A 73 0.69 3.27 -2.37
C GLY A 73 1.97 2.43 -2.37
N TYR A 74 2.10 1.59 -1.37
CA TYR A 74 3.18 0.61 -1.25
C TYR A 74 2.58 -0.72 -0.85
N CYS A 75 2.98 -1.81 -1.48
CA CYS A 75 2.55 -3.14 -1.08
C CYS A 75 3.73 -4.10 -0.91
N GLN A 76 3.59 -4.97 0.04
CA GLN A 76 4.50 -6.08 0.31
C GLN A 76 3.73 -7.25 0.90
N SER A 77 3.98 -8.48 0.42
CA SER A 77 3.19 -9.65 0.83
C SER A 77 1.69 -9.40 0.67
N ASP A 78 0.92 -9.47 1.75
CA ASP A 78 -0.52 -9.22 1.83
C ASP A 78 -0.87 -7.87 2.46
N GLU A 79 0.12 -6.99 2.66
CA GLU A 79 -0.06 -5.65 3.22
C GLU A 79 0.01 -4.57 2.14
N ILE A 80 -0.92 -3.61 2.22
CA ILE A 80 -0.96 -2.40 1.40
C ILE A 80 -0.93 -1.19 2.33
N SER A 81 -0.10 -0.20 1.99
CA SER A 81 -0.06 1.09 2.68
C SER A 81 -0.32 2.21 1.68
N LEU A 82 -1.30 3.06 1.96
CA LEU A 82 -1.65 4.22 1.15
C LEU A 82 -1.35 5.50 1.91
N CYS A 83 -0.85 6.52 1.21
CA CYS A 83 -0.69 7.86 1.76
C CYS A 83 -1.72 8.80 1.14
N LEU A 84 -2.51 9.44 2.00
CA LEU A 84 -3.51 10.43 1.61
C LEU A 84 -3.10 11.82 2.12
N ILE A 85 -3.27 12.82 1.26
CA ILE A 85 -3.02 14.21 1.60
C ILE A 85 -4.20 15.06 1.11
N ASN A 86 -4.64 15.97 1.96
CA ASN A 86 -5.73 16.90 1.68
C ASN A 86 -5.36 18.36 1.95
N SER A 87 -4.04 18.65 1.93
CA SER A 87 -3.48 20.00 2.14
C SER A 87 -3.04 20.70 0.85
N GLN A 88 -3.32 20.12 -0.32
CA GLN A 88 -2.87 20.60 -1.62
C GLN A 88 -3.39 22.01 -1.96
N ASN A 89 -4.63 22.29 -1.60
CA ASN A 89 -5.20 23.64 -1.66
C ASN A 89 -6.30 23.79 -0.58
N ASN A 90 -6.78 25.04 -0.41
CA ASN A 90 -7.76 25.34 0.64
C ASN A 90 -9.15 24.73 0.41
N GLU A 91 -9.46 24.34 -0.84
CA GLU A 91 -10.76 23.80 -1.25
C GLU A 91 -10.76 22.26 -1.31
N THR A 92 -9.59 21.63 -1.13
CA THR A 92 -9.49 20.17 -1.16
C THR A 92 -10.31 19.56 -0.04
N GLN A 93 -11.35 18.80 -0.42
CA GLN A 93 -12.16 18.08 0.54
C GLN A 93 -11.52 16.73 0.89
N PRO A 94 -11.43 16.39 2.17
CA PRO A 94 -10.90 15.10 2.59
C PRO A 94 -11.86 13.96 2.24
N TRP A 95 -11.28 12.81 1.93
CA TRP A 95 -12.05 11.60 1.65
C TRP A 95 -12.95 11.24 2.83
N PHE A 96 -14.28 11.14 2.58
CA PHE A 96 -15.31 10.95 3.60
C PHE A 96 -15.25 11.92 4.79
N ASP A 97 -14.80 13.16 4.55
CA ASP A 97 -14.68 14.15 5.61
C ASP A 97 -13.83 13.65 6.80
N ASN A 98 -12.78 12.90 6.48
CA ASN A 98 -11.86 12.26 7.43
C ASN A 98 -12.52 11.32 8.47
N ARG A 99 -13.73 10.83 8.23
CA ARG A 99 -14.44 9.90 9.13
C ARG A 99 -13.73 8.55 9.16
N ILE A 100 -13.14 8.21 10.30
CA ILE A 100 -12.26 7.04 10.46
C ILE A 100 -12.99 5.74 10.09
N GLN A 101 -14.20 5.53 10.62
CA GLN A 101 -14.97 4.30 10.36
C GLN A 101 -15.28 4.11 8.87
N LYS A 102 -15.62 5.20 8.15
CA LYS A 102 -15.87 5.14 6.71
C LYS A 102 -14.59 4.86 5.94
N MET A 103 -13.49 5.52 6.29
CA MET A 103 -12.21 5.32 5.64
C MET A 103 -11.74 3.87 5.74
N VAL A 104 -11.76 3.27 6.93
CA VAL A 104 -11.29 1.90 7.15
C VAL A 104 -12.23 0.86 6.56
N SER A 105 -13.54 1.03 6.69
CA SER A 105 -14.50 0.04 6.16
C SER A 105 -14.52 0.04 4.63
N VAL A 106 -14.53 1.22 3.99
CA VAL A 106 -14.60 1.32 2.54
C VAL A 106 -13.27 0.91 1.90
N SER A 107 -12.12 1.28 2.46
CA SER A 107 -10.81 0.85 1.93
C SER A 107 -10.64 -0.67 1.99
N ALA A 108 -11.04 -1.31 3.09
CA ALA A 108 -11.04 -2.77 3.21
C ALA A 108 -11.99 -3.44 2.21
N SER A 109 -13.18 -2.87 2.01
CA SER A 109 -14.17 -3.36 1.04
C SER A 109 -13.67 -3.24 -0.39
N LEU A 110 -13.06 -2.11 -0.77
CA LEU A 110 -12.48 -1.89 -2.10
C LEU A 110 -11.34 -2.89 -2.38
N ALA A 111 -10.43 -3.10 -1.40
CA ALA A 111 -9.36 -4.08 -1.52
C ALA A 111 -9.91 -5.49 -1.71
N THR A 112 -10.87 -5.89 -0.87
CA THR A 112 -11.55 -7.18 -0.93
C THR A 112 -12.25 -7.39 -2.28
N TYR A 113 -12.98 -6.39 -2.75
CA TYR A 113 -13.67 -6.43 -4.03
C TYR A 113 -12.71 -6.64 -5.19
N TYR A 114 -11.74 -5.74 -5.34
CA TYR A 114 -10.82 -5.78 -6.47
C TYR A 114 -9.98 -7.05 -6.49
N PHE A 115 -9.41 -7.41 -5.35
CA PHE A 115 -8.59 -8.62 -5.23
C PHE A 115 -9.37 -9.88 -5.64
N ASN A 116 -10.57 -10.08 -5.12
CA ASN A 116 -11.37 -11.27 -5.43
C ASN A 116 -11.91 -11.27 -6.86
N SER A 117 -12.29 -10.10 -7.41
CA SER A 117 -12.76 -9.99 -8.79
C SER A 117 -11.68 -10.30 -9.82
N ASN A 118 -10.41 -10.07 -9.48
CA ASN A 118 -9.26 -10.29 -10.35
C ASN A 118 -8.41 -11.51 -9.96
N ASN A 119 -8.88 -12.30 -9.00
CA ASN A 119 -8.20 -13.50 -8.55
C ASN A 119 -8.28 -14.62 -9.60
N MET A 120 -7.13 -14.94 -10.19
CA MET A 120 -6.97 -15.94 -11.26
C MET A 120 -6.46 -17.30 -10.74
N PHE A 121 -6.30 -17.48 -9.43
CA PHE A 121 -5.87 -18.75 -8.86
C PHE A 121 -6.93 -19.85 -9.11
N GLU A 122 -6.45 -21.04 -9.47
CA GLU A 122 -7.31 -22.20 -9.79
C GLU A 122 -8.22 -22.57 -8.61
N HIS A 123 -7.64 -22.62 -7.41
CA HIS A 123 -8.38 -22.88 -6.18
C HIS A 123 -8.92 -21.57 -5.60
N LYS A 124 -10.09 -21.15 -6.08
CA LYS A 124 -10.71 -19.90 -5.64
C LYS A 124 -11.18 -20.01 -4.19
N CYS A 125 -10.60 -19.17 -3.35
CA CYS A 125 -11.01 -18.96 -1.98
C CYS A 125 -11.15 -17.46 -1.76
N PRO A 126 -12.26 -16.93 -1.20
CA PRO A 126 -12.38 -15.51 -0.94
C PRO A 126 -11.28 -15.02 -0.01
N ALA A 127 -10.57 -13.97 -0.41
CA ALA A 127 -9.69 -13.22 0.45
C ALA A 127 -10.47 -12.13 1.16
N LEU A 128 -10.12 -11.84 2.40
CA LEU A 128 -10.67 -10.72 3.17
C LEU A 128 -9.54 -9.82 3.60
N PHE A 129 -9.82 -8.53 3.69
CA PHE A 129 -8.87 -7.53 4.15
C PHE A 129 -9.45 -6.76 5.32
N ASP A 130 -8.63 -6.46 6.31
CA ASP A 130 -8.92 -5.43 7.30
C ASP A 130 -8.15 -4.15 6.97
N SER A 131 -8.56 -3.05 7.61
CA SER A 131 -7.95 -1.76 7.38
C SER A 131 -7.84 -0.96 8.68
N ARG A 132 -6.80 -0.16 8.77
CA ARG A 132 -6.59 0.82 9.83
C ARG A 132 -6.10 2.11 9.24
N ALA A 133 -6.52 3.23 9.79
CA ALA A 133 -6.12 4.55 9.37
C ALA A 133 -5.53 5.32 10.57
N PHE A 134 -4.51 6.12 10.32
CA PHE A 134 -3.88 6.95 11.33
C PHE A 134 -3.16 8.14 10.68
N VAL A 135 -3.01 9.21 11.44
CA VAL A 135 -2.27 10.39 11.01
C VAL A 135 -0.78 10.23 11.29
N VAL A 136 0.04 10.80 10.42
CA VAL A 136 1.49 10.89 10.62
C VAL A 136 1.93 12.33 10.35
N PRO A 137 2.92 12.84 11.09
CA PRO A 137 3.56 14.10 10.72
C PRO A 137 4.13 14.02 9.31
N GLU A 138 4.09 15.11 8.57
CA GLU A 138 4.56 15.16 7.17
C GLU A 138 6.00 14.67 7.01
N LYS A 139 6.87 15.03 7.97
CA LYS A 139 8.28 14.61 8.02
C LYS A 139 8.46 13.09 8.25
N ASP A 140 7.45 12.40 8.76
CA ASP A 140 7.50 10.97 9.05
C ASP A 140 6.87 10.10 7.95
N ILE A 141 6.29 10.68 6.90
CA ILE A 141 5.75 9.91 5.78
C ILE A 141 6.83 8.98 5.20
N ILE A 142 8.02 9.54 4.93
CA ILE A 142 9.13 8.77 4.36
C ILE A 142 9.62 7.71 5.33
N ASN A 143 9.78 8.08 6.61
CA ASN A 143 10.20 7.17 7.67
C ASN A 143 9.22 5.98 7.80
N TYR A 144 7.92 6.24 7.62
CA TYR A 144 6.91 5.19 7.59
C TYR A 144 7.18 4.17 6.46
N PHE A 145 7.40 4.63 5.22
CA PHE A 145 7.66 3.73 4.10
C PHE A 145 9.02 3.02 4.22
N ILE A 146 10.05 3.69 4.71
CA ILE A 146 11.35 3.07 5.04
C ILE A 146 11.14 1.93 6.05
N TRP A 147 10.37 2.18 7.10
CA TRP A 147 10.07 1.16 8.11
C TRP A 147 9.34 -0.04 7.50
N ARG A 148 8.34 0.20 6.64
CA ARG A 148 7.61 -0.90 5.97
C ARG A 148 8.51 -1.68 5.02
N GLN A 149 9.39 -1.00 4.30
CA GLN A 149 10.33 -1.67 3.40
C GLN A 149 11.38 -2.49 4.14
N ARG A 150 11.87 -2.01 5.28
CA ARG A 150 12.75 -2.79 6.17
C ARG A 150 12.07 -4.08 6.65
N ASP A 151 10.79 -3.99 6.95
CA ASP A 151 9.99 -5.14 7.34
C ASP A 151 9.81 -6.13 6.19
N ALA A 152 9.50 -5.63 4.98
CA ALA A 152 9.44 -6.42 3.75
C ALA A 152 10.72 -7.21 3.52
N SER A 153 11.89 -6.57 3.63
CA SER A 153 13.20 -7.23 3.46
C SER A 153 13.40 -8.36 4.46
N ARG A 154 13.13 -8.11 5.75
CA ARG A 154 13.27 -9.14 6.80
C ARG A 154 12.31 -10.31 6.57
N ASN A 155 11.07 -10.02 6.17
CA ASN A 155 10.07 -11.03 5.89
C ASN A 155 10.47 -11.87 4.67
N SER A 156 10.94 -11.24 3.59
CA SER A 156 11.37 -11.96 2.37
C SER A 156 12.55 -12.89 2.64
N ILE A 157 13.56 -12.46 3.42
CA ILE A 157 14.67 -13.30 3.86
C ILE A 157 14.16 -14.51 4.65
N SER A 158 13.24 -14.27 5.58
CA SER A 158 12.66 -15.32 6.40
C SER A 158 11.81 -16.29 5.57
N MET A 159 11.01 -15.81 4.62
CA MET A 159 10.23 -16.65 3.70
C MET A 159 11.12 -17.53 2.83
N LEU A 160 12.20 -16.97 2.27
CA LEU A 160 13.17 -17.74 1.49
C LEU A 160 13.80 -18.83 2.35
N ALA A 161 14.29 -18.48 3.54
CA ALA A 161 14.93 -19.45 4.43
C ALA A 161 13.97 -20.56 4.88
N GLN A 162 12.72 -20.22 5.21
CA GLN A 162 11.67 -21.19 5.59
C GLN A 162 11.25 -22.12 4.45
N SER A 163 11.44 -21.74 3.20
CA SER A 163 11.22 -22.64 2.07
C SER A 163 12.27 -23.74 1.94
N MET A 164 13.43 -23.56 2.57
CA MET A 164 14.59 -24.44 2.44
C MET A 164 14.97 -25.18 3.74
N TYR A 165 14.59 -24.61 4.88
CA TYR A 165 14.99 -25.10 6.21
C TYR A 165 13.80 -25.19 7.15
N SER A 166 13.89 -26.12 8.10
CA SER A 166 12.91 -26.23 9.19
C SER A 166 13.00 -25.04 10.14
N ASN A 167 11.88 -24.70 10.81
CA ASN A 167 11.87 -23.63 11.82
C ASN A 167 12.89 -23.87 12.93
N LYS A 168 13.19 -25.15 13.30
CA LYS A 168 14.19 -25.48 14.30
C LYS A 168 15.60 -25.00 13.89
N ASN A 169 15.94 -25.13 12.61
CA ASN A 169 17.26 -24.74 12.08
C ASN A 169 17.39 -23.21 11.96
N LEU A 170 16.29 -22.51 11.84
CA LEU A 170 16.24 -21.05 11.69
C LEU A 170 16.10 -20.31 13.02
N LEU A 171 15.88 -21.04 14.11
CA LEU A 171 15.72 -20.43 15.45
C LEU A 171 17.00 -19.65 15.82
N LYS A 172 16.80 -18.41 16.31
CA LYS A 172 17.87 -17.46 16.69
C LYS A 172 18.85 -17.06 15.58
N LYS A 173 18.56 -17.38 14.31
CA LYS A 173 19.38 -16.97 13.18
C LYS A 173 19.08 -15.52 12.78
N THR A 174 20.12 -14.74 12.58
CA THR A 174 20.05 -13.37 12.05
C THR A 174 19.67 -13.38 10.56
N SER A 175 19.34 -12.22 10.01
CA SER A 175 19.07 -12.08 8.56
C SER A 175 20.26 -12.49 7.72
N ASP A 176 21.47 -12.06 8.09
CA ASP A 176 22.70 -12.36 7.36
C ASP A 176 23.03 -13.86 7.39
N GLU A 177 22.88 -14.51 8.55
CA GLU A 177 23.03 -15.96 8.66
C GLU A 177 22.03 -16.70 7.78
N LYS A 178 20.76 -16.24 7.72
CA LYS A 178 19.73 -16.85 6.84
C LYS A 178 20.08 -16.68 5.37
N ILE A 179 20.55 -15.49 4.96
CA ILE A 179 21.02 -15.26 3.59
C ILE A 179 22.16 -16.21 3.24
N GLN A 180 23.16 -16.32 4.11
CA GLN A 180 24.30 -17.23 3.89
C GLN A 180 23.82 -18.69 3.79
N MET A 181 22.95 -19.14 4.69
CA MET A 181 22.38 -20.48 4.65
C MET A 181 21.64 -20.77 3.33
N CYS A 182 20.88 -19.78 2.80
CA CYS A 182 20.21 -19.93 1.50
C CYS A 182 21.23 -20.01 0.36
N LYS A 183 22.28 -19.19 0.41
CA LYS A 183 23.37 -19.19 -0.57
C LYS A 183 24.12 -20.51 -0.60
N ASP A 184 24.36 -21.13 0.55
CA ASP A 184 24.98 -22.46 0.67
C ASP A 184 24.13 -23.56 -0.01
N LYS A 185 22.80 -23.32 -0.17
CA LYS A 185 21.88 -24.17 -0.95
C LYS A 185 21.69 -23.72 -2.40
N GLY A 186 22.49 -22.78 -2.90
CA GLY A 186 22.49 -22.33 -4.28
C GLY A 186 21.52 -21.18 -4.60
N VAL A 187 20.87 -20.57 -3.61
CA VAL A 187 19.97 -19.43 -3.84
C VAL A 187 20.46 -18.20 -3.08
N ASP A 188 20.99 -17.23 -3.83
CA ASP A 188 21.42 -15.95 -3.26
C ASP A 188 20.24 -14.96 -3.25
N TRP A 189 19.78 -14.58 -2.05
CA TRP A 189 18.71 -13.59 -1.85
C TRP A 189 19.02 -12.25 -2.53
N ASN A 190 20.28 -11.85 -2.60
CA ASN A 190 20.68 -10.58 -3.20
C ASN A 190 20.36 -10.53 -4.71
N ASN A 191 20.38 -11.68 -5.39
CA ASN A 191 20.10 -11.79 -6.82
C ASN A 191 18.61 -11.94 -7.15
N LEU A 192 17.72 -11.98 -6.14
CA LEU A 192 16.28 -12.03 -6.39
C LEU A 192 15.76 -10.69 -6.96
N PRO A 193 14.67 -10.73 -7.72
CA PRO A 193 13.98 -9.51 -8.18
C PRO A 193 13.64 -8.55 -7.02
N ASN A 194 13.74 -7.26 -7.27
CA ASN A 194 13.55 -6.25 -6.22
C ASN A 194 12.17 -6.33 -5.55
N HIS A 195 11.11 -6.58 -6.32
CA HIS A 195 9.76 -6.69 -5.77
C HIS A 195 9.56 -7.89 -4.82
N PHE A 196 10.40 -8.94 -4.90
CA PHE A 196 10.41 -10.03 -3.91
C PHE A 196 11.07 -9.62 -2.60
N LYS A 197 12.04 -8.70 -2.67
CA LYS A 197 12.84 -8.25 -1.54
C LYS A 197 12.25 -7.04 -0.84
N TYR A 198 11.75 -6.08 -1.62
CA TYR A 198 11.44 -4.72 -1.18
C TYR A 198 9.99 -4.31 -1.42
N GLY A 199 9.16 -5.20 -1.99
CA GLY A 199 7.78 -4.88 -2.34
C GLY A 199 7.65 -4.07 -3.63
N SER A 200 6.48 -3.50 -3.88
CA SER A 200 6.16 -2.68 -5.04
C SER A 200 5.62 -1.33 -4.59
N PHE A 201 5.98 -0.28 -5.33
CA PHE A 201 5.53 1.08 -5.07
C PHE A 201 4.59 1.56 -6.18
N VAL A 202 3.53 2.27 -5.83
CA VAL A 202 2.54 2.81 -6.75
C VAL A 202 2.48 4.31 -6.57
N TYR A 203 2.74 5.06 -7.63
CA TYR A 203 2.75 6.52 -7.59
C TYR A 203 2.31 7.12 -8.91
N ARG A 204 1.98 8.42 -8.91
CA ARG A 204 1.61 9.14 -10.13
C ARG A 204 2.85 9.46 -10.95
N ASN A 205 2.79 9.12 -12.23
CA ASN A 205 3.79 9.52 -13.21
C ASN A 205 3.14 10.28 -14.35
N GLN A 206 3.88 11.19 -14.95
CA GLN A 206 3.43 11.98 -16.09
C GLN A 206 3.52 11.14 -17.37
N SER A 207 2.48 11.15 -18.20
CA SER A 207 2.49 10.54 -19.52
C SER A 207 3.52 11.24 -20.41
N ASN A 208 4.21 10.49 -21.26
CA ASN A 208 5.09 11.05 -22.27
C ASN A 208 4.30 11.65 -23.47
N GLU A 209 3.01 11.35 -23.56
CA GLU A 209 2.16 11.85 -24.63
C GLU A 209 1.51 13.18 -24.23
N PRO A 210 1.76 14.26 -25.00
CA PRO A 210 1.15 15.54 -24.73
C PRO A 210 -0.34 15.53 -25.12
N LEU A 211 -1.17 16.11 -24.28
CA LEU A 211 -2.55 16.46 -24.59
C LEU A 211 -2.58 17.91 -25.05
N VAL A 212 -2.96 18.13 -26.30
CA VAL A 212 -3.11 19.48 -26.85
C VAL A 212 -4.58 19.90 -26.72
N ASN A 213 -4.84 20.98 -26.01
CA ASN A 213 -6.17 21.59 -25.99
C ASN A 213 -6.47 22.15 -27.40
N LYS A 214 -7.47 21.59 -28.05
CA LYS A 214 -7.83 21.97 -29.45
C LYS A 214 -8.32 23.40 -29.59
N ILE A 215 -8.70 24.08 -28.48
CA ILE A 215 -9.23 25.45 -28.50
C ILE A 215 -8.14 26.45 -28.15
N THR A 216 -7.33 26.17 -27.10
CA THR A 216 -6.33 27.11 -26.58
C THR A 216 -4.92 26.83 -27.09
N GLY A 217 -4.67 25.67 -27.68
CA GLY A 217 -3.33 25.22 -28.07
C GLY A 217 -2.42 24.82 -26.90
N GLU A 218 -2.92 24.89 -25.67
CA GLU A 218 -2.12 24.58 -24.48
C GLU A 218 -1.77 23.09 -24.44
N ILE A 219 -0.51 22.83 -24.11
CA ILE A 219 0.01 21.46 -23.93
C ILE A 219 -0.07 21.09 -22.47
N SER A 220 -0.74 19.98 -22.18
CA SER A 220 -0.79 19.38 -20.85
C SER A 220 -0.41 17.89 -20.93
N TYR A 221 -0.05 17.31 -19.80
CA TYR A 221 0.32 15.90 -19.74
C TYR A 221 -0.57 15.19 -18.72
N ARG A 222 -1.06 14.01 -19.09
CA ARG A 222 -1.90 13.21 -18.20
C ARG A 222 -1.06 12.55 -17.13
N LYS A 223 -1.43 12.74 -15.88
CA LYS A 223 -0.84 11.98 -14.75
C LYS A 223 -1.67 10.71 -14.51
N HIS A 224 -1.00 9.57 -14.39
CA HIS A 224 -1.64 8.30 -14.09
C HIS A 224 -0.79 7.51 -13.07
N PHE A 225 -1.41 6.60 -12.32
CA PHE A 225 -0.68 5.75 -11.40
C PHE A 225 0.04 4.62 -12.15
N ILE A 226 1.31 4.46 -11.85
CA ILE A 226 2.15 3.35 -12.32
C ILE A 226 2.55 2.46 -11.16
N ILE A 227 2.86 1.19 -11.46
CA ILE A 227 3.43 0.23 -10.52
C ILE A 227 4.92 0.16 -10.80
N ASP A 228 5.75 0.43 -9.79
CA ASP A 228 7.20 0.25 -9.84
C ASP A 228 7.59 -0.97 -9.01
N GLN A 229 8.01 -2.02 -9.68
CA GLN A 229 8.51 -3.26 -9.10
C GLN A 229 10.04 -3.32 -9.04
N ASN A 230 10.72 -2.31 -9.58
CA ASN A 230 12.18 -2.23 -9.62
C ASN A 230 12.76 -1.28 -8.58
N ILE A 231 11.97 -0.95 -7.56
CA ILE A 231 12.41 -0.06 -6.49
C ILE A 231 13.65 -0.60 -5.78
N ASN A 232 14.54 0.31 -5.46
CA ASN A 232 15.65 0.06 -4.56
C ASN A 232 15.25 0.30 -3.10
N VAL A 233 16.17 0.05 -2.18
CA VAL A 233 15.99 0.37 -0.77
C VAL A 233 15.78 1.87 -0.61
N PHE A 234 14.65 2.28 -0.01
CA PHE A 234 14.28 3.68 0.15
C PHE A 234 15.32 4.50 0.93
N GLU A 235 16.04 3.88 1.85
CA GLU A 235 17.09 4.52 2.65
C GLU A 235 18.22 5.14 1.82
N TYR A 236 18.50 4.57 0.65
CA TYR A 236 19.60 5.04 -0.20
C TYR A 236 19.20 6.15 -1.18
N LYS A 237 17.88 6.39 -1.36
CA LYS A 237 17.36 7.45 -2.22
C LYS A 237 16.06 8.06 -1.67
N PRO A 238 16.03 8.58 -0.43
CA PRO A 238 14.82 9.17 0.13
C PRO A 238 14.33 10.36 -0.70
N GLU A 239 15.22 11.12 -1.33
CA GLU A 239 14.89 12.25 -2.18
C GLU A 239 14.06 11.87 -3.41
N CYS A 240 14.25 10.67 -3.98
CA CYS A 240 13.41 10.19 -5.08
C CYS A 240 11.95 10.01 -4.65
N ILE A 241 11.72 9.53 -3.43
CA ILE A 241 10.37 9.37 -2.86
C ILE A 241 9.79 10.75 -2.53
N ILE A 242 10.59 11.64 -1.93
CA ILE A 242 10.20 13.02 -1.63
C ILE A 242 9.82 13.73 -2.92
N ASN A 243 10.66 13.68 -3.95
CA ASN A 243 10.41 14.35 -5.22
C ASN A 243 9.16 13.77 -5.89
N THR A 244 9.00 12.44 -5.92
CA THR A 244 7.84 11.80 -6.53
C THR A 244 6.55 12.01 -5.74
N ILE A 245 6.61 11.93 -4.42
CA ILE A 245 5.41 12.03 -3.56
C ILE A 245 5.04 13.49 -3.28
N LEU A 246 6.02 14.35 -3.01
CA LEU A 246 5.79 15.69 -2.48
C LEU A 246 5.89 16.76 -3.55
N ILE A 247 6.90 16.74 -4.40
CA ILE A 247 7.12 17.79 -5.42
C ILE A 247 6.12 17.64 -6.56
N GLU A 248 5.87 16.41 -7.06
CA GLU A 248 4.88 16.21 -8.12
C GLU A 248 3.44 16.49 -7.69
N ASN A 249 3.15 16.48 -6.39
CA ASN A 249 1.83 16.82 -5.85
C ASN A 249 1.76 18.26 -5.33
N ASN A 250 2.74 19.12 -5.64
CA ASN A 250 2.85 20.53 -5.15
C ASN A 250 2.80 20.65 -3.61
N ILE A 251 3.28 19.67 -2.89
CA ILE A 251 3.37 19.70 -1.44
C ILE A 251 4.70 20.34 -1.09
N LYS A 252 4.66 21.57 -0.57
CA LYS A 252 5.86 22.24 -0.09
C LYS A 252 6.30 21.62 1.23
N LEU A 253 7.52 21.09 1.24
CA LEU A 253 8.25 20.85 2.49
C LEU A 253 8.61 22.21 3.06
N PHE A 254 8.06 22.58 4.18
CA PHE A 254 8.46 23.75 4.95
C PHE A 254 9.67 23.42 5.82
#